data_93082f1f9f002af176129a8b9844fdcb
#
_entry.id   93082f1f9f002af176129a8b9844fdcb
#
_cell.length_a   1.000
_cell.length_b   1.000
_cell.length_c   1.000
_cell.angle_alpha   90.00
_cell.angle_beta   90.00
_cell.angle_gamma   90.00
#
_symmetry.space_group_name_H-M   'P 1'
#
loop_
_entity.id
_entity.type
_entity.pdbx_description
1 polymer ?
#
loop_
_entity_poly.entity_id
_entity_poly.type
_entity_poly.pdbx_seq_one_letter_code
_entity_poly.pdbx_strand_id
1 'polypeptide(L)'
;MATHSSSSSSPEVSVAAAETAWSDLRTLVGGEHVRAAIAEDAVDGVVPQMVIEPGSPEEVAGALKIATSAGLHVIPRGGGTKMDWGNLLRNNESRSGELLLSTRRLNRIVEHAWGDMTATVEAGCTFQRFQQTLAQHGQRLALDPLWPDSATIGGILATNDSGALRVRIGSLRDLIIGITLALPDGTLAKSGGKVVKNVAGYDLPKLATGSLGTLGIITQAIFRLHPVPRESRTLSFSNSEGGTSDGGSMNTLALAIQDCNMVPTGVQIRAGSASTPELGLHELDLRFEGTATGCEAQIEQTLRIASGARRIESPADVWNVRSTLWSGAEPSLVCKFSLLPVDLGTFLDLIRKASALLHLPWRLVAQAVGVGYLRIEGSDVAVLLHAVEDLRKKLESRGGSLVILRCPLEIKSKIDVWGSAGDALPLMRSIKAQFDRTGVLNPGRFVGGI
;
A
#
# COMPACT_ATOMS: atom_id res chain seq x y z
N MET A 1 57.15 -9.29 -1.64
CA MET A 1 56.49 -8.48 -0.62
C MET A 1 56.00 -7.19 -1.30
N ALA A 2 54.74 -7.11 -1.63
CA ALA A 2 54.09 -5.92 -2.11
C ALA A 2 52.94 -5.60 -1.14
N THR A 3 53.09 -4.53 -0.37
CA THR A 3 52.15 -4.02 0.59
C THR A 3 51.03 -3.30 -0.15
N HIS A 4 49.83 -3.88 -0.15
CA HIS A 4 48.60 -3.16 -0.55
C HIS A 4 48.24 -2.17 0.57
N SER A 5 48.42 -0.89 0.29
CA SER A 5 47.86 0.20 1.10
C SER A 5 46.38 0.30 0.79
N SER A 6 45.53 -0.11 1.73
CA SER A 6 44.11 0.19 1.74
C SER A 6 43.95 1.68 2.08
N SER A 7 43.56 2.50 1.10
CA SER A 7 43.15 3.88 1.30
C SER A 7 41.80 3.88 2.03
N SER A 8 41.85 4.04 3.35
CA SER A 8 40.67 4.42 4.14
C SER A 8 40.32 5.87 3.77
N SER A 9 39.23 6.07 3.04
CA SER A 9 38.67 7.41 2.80
C SER A 9 38.29 8.02 4.15
N SER A 10 38.96 9.13 4.48
CA SER A 10 38.77 9.86 5.74
C SER A 10 37.35 10.40 5.88
N PRO A 11 36.77 10.49 7.09
CA PRO A 11 35.41 11.04 7.32
C PRO A 11 35.25 12.49 6.84
N GLU A 12 36.32 13.26 6.74
CA GLU A 12 36.30 14.66 6.23
C GLU A 12 35.92 14.78 4.74
N VAL A 13 36.28 13.81 3.90
CA VAL A 13 35.92 13.78 2.47
C VAL A 13 34.41 13.56 2.30
N SER A 14 33.80 12.81 3.18
CA SER A 14 32.34 12.54 3.17
C SER A 14 31.51 13.78 3.53
N VAL A 15 31.93 14.59 4.50
CA VAL A 15 31.21 15.80 4.94
C VAL A 15 31.24 16.89 3.86
N ALA A 16 32.41 17.16 3.26
CA ALA A 16 32.55 18.15 2.19
C ALA A 16 31.73 17.80 0.94
N ALA A 17 31.64 16.51 0.59
CA ALA A 17 30.80 16.02 -0.51
C ALA A 17 29.31 16.24 -0.22
N ALA A 18 28.87 16.02 1.02
CA ALA A 18 27.49 16.27 1.43
C ALA A 18 27.14 17.78 1.38
N GLU A 19 28.01 18.64 1.90
CA GLU A 19 27.78 20.11 1.87
C GLU A 19 27.64 20.64 0.43
N THR A 20 28.50 20.15 -0.48
CA THR A 20 28.40 20.49 -1.90
C THR A 20 27.06 20.03 -2.48
N ALA A 21 26.65 18.78 -2.18
CA ALA A 21 25.38 18.24 -2.65
C ALA A 21 24.17 19.07 -2.15
N TRP A 22 24.21 19.54 -0.89
CA TRP A 22 23.15 20.39 -0.36
C TRP A 22 23.07 21.75 -1.09
N SER A 23 24.21 22.33 -1.47
CA SER A 23 24.26 23.55 -2.28
C SER A 23 23.68 23.32 -3.68
N ASP A 24 24.07 22.24 -4.33
CA ASP A 24 23.59 21.87 -5.66
C ASP A 24 22.07 21.60 -5.67
N LEU A 25 21.56 20.90 -4.64
CA LEU A 25 20.14 20.65 -4.47
C LEU A 25 19.36 21.96 -4.27
N ARG A 26 19.87 22.93 -3.49
CA ARG A 26 19.25 24.25 -3.35
C ARG A 26 19.22 25.02 -4.66
N THR A 27 20.27 24.93 -5.45
CA THR A 27 20.34 25.57 -6.77
C THR A 27 19.35 24.93 -7.75
N LEU A 28 19.17 23.60 -7.68
CA LEU A 28 18.29 22.84 -8.58
C LEU A 28 16.81 23.13 -8.31
N VAL A 29 16.36 23.07 -7.05
CA VAL A 29 14.92 23.11 -6.70
C VAL A 29 14.45 24.45 -6.15
N GLY A 30 15.38 25.41 -5.92
CA GLY A 30 15.14 26.66 -5.20
C GLY A 30 15.35 26.52 -3.70
N GLY A 31 16.00 27.52 -3.08
CA GLY A 31 16.36 27.49 -1.67
C GLY A 31 15.17 27.38 -0.72
N GLU A 32 14.03 27.93 -1.10
CA GLU A 32 12.75 27.89 -0.39
C GLU A 32 12.12 26.48 -0.35
N HIS A 33 12.57 25.58 -1.20
CA HIS A 33 12.10 24.19 -1.31
C HIS A 33 13.08 23.18 -0.70
N VAL A 34 14.09 23.68 0.03
CA VAL A 34 15.08 22.86 0.74
C VAL A 34 15.16 23.34 2.19
N ARG A 35 14.93 22.45 3.12
CA ARG A 35 15.02 22.73 4.55
C ARG A 35 15.72 21.61 5.33
N ALA A 36 16.23 21.92 6.48
CA ALA A 36 16.63 20.89 7.45
C ALA A 36 15.40 20.07 7.86
N ALA A 37 15.59 18.78 8.06
CA ALA A 37 14.52 17.93 8.57
C ALA A 37 14.26 18.22 10.06
N ILE A 38 13.03 17.95 10.48
CA ILE A 38 12.57 18.08 11.87
C ILE A 38 12.11 16.70 12.38
N ALA A 39 11.78 16.59 13.66
CA ALA A 39 11.39 15.31 14.25
C ALA A 39 10.19 14.64 13.56
N GLU A 40 9.25 15.42 13.04
CA GLU A 40 8.07 14.96 12.30
C GLU A 40 8.40 14.37 10.90
N ASP A 41 9.61 14.62 10.40
CA ASP A 41 10.11 14.02 9.17
C ASP A 41 10.73 12.63 9.38
N ALA A 42 10.82 12.17 10.64
CA ALA A 42 11.43 10.91 10.98
C ALA A 42 10.70 9.73 10.30
N VAL A 43 11.49 8.76 9.86
CA VAL A 43 11.01 7.50 9.31
C VAL A 43 11.59 6.36 10.15
N ASP A 44 10.73 5.64 10.86
CA ASP A 44 11.14 4.56 11.77
C ASP A 44 12.23 5.00 12.78
N GLY A 45 12.12 6.23 13.31
CA GLY A 45 13.06 6.81 14.28
C GLY A 45 14.30 7.45 13.67
N VAL A 46 14.52 7.34 12.37
CA VAL A 46 15.61 8.02 11.65
C VAL A 46 15.14 9.37 11.16
N VAL A 47 15.74 10.47 11.65
CA VAL A 47 15.50 11.83 11.16
C VAL A 47 16.44 12.09 9.99
N PRO A 48 15.93 12.33 8.75
CA PRO A 48 16.78 12.70 7.63
C PRO A 48 17.54 13.99 7.89
N GLN A 49 18.63 14.24 7.16
CA GLN A 49 19.37 15.51 7.31
C GLN A 49 18.60 16.67 6.65
N MET A 50 18.03 16.43 5.50
CA MET A 50 17.35 17.45 4.70
C MET A 50 16.06 16.93 4.09
N VAL A 51 15.14 17.85 3.85
CA VAL A 51 13.92 17.65 3.05
C VAL A 51 14.01 18.53 1.82
N ILE A 52 13.74 17.95 0.64
CA ILE A 52 13.61 18.69 -0.62
C ILE A 52 12.24 18.45 -1.24
N GLU A 53 11.74 19.46 -1.94
CA GLU A 53 10.45 19.42 -2.62
C GLU A 53 10.58 19.82 -4.10
N PRO A 54 11.01 18.89 -4.98
CA PRO A 54 11.10 19.15 -6.42
C PRO A 54 9.73 19.49 -7.02
N GLY A 55 9.68 20.44 -7.98
CA GLY A 55 8.46 20.91 -8.65
C GLY A 55 8.22 20.31 -10.02
N SER A 56 9.18 19.54 -10.56
CA SER A 56 9.06 18.89 -11.86
C SER A 56 9.70 17.50 -11.87
N PRO A 57 9.33 16.61 -12.81
CA PRO A 57 10.00 15.32 -13.00
C PRO A 57 11.51 15.47 -13.24
N GLU A 58 11.91 16.53 -13.95
CA GLU A 58 13.30 16.84 -14.27
C GLU A 58 14.09 17.22 -13.01
N GLU A 59 13.50 18.00 -12.12
CA GLU A 59 14.10 18.34 -10.82
C GLU A 59 14.24 17.08 -9.93
N VAL A 60 13.27 16.15 -9.95
CA VAL A 60 13.39 14.86 -9.25
C VAL A 60 14.56 14.06 -9.79
N ALA A 61 14.68 13.95 -11.11
CA ALA A 61 15.76 13.21 -11.77
C ALA A 61 17.14 13.84 -11.47
N GLY A 62 17.24 15.17 -11.53
CA GLY A 62 18.44 15.91 -11.17
C GLY A 62 18.83 15.71 -9.71
N ALA A 63 17.86 15.78 -8.79
CA ALA A 63 18.11 15.55 -7.37
C ALA A 63 18.61 14.13 -7.07
N LEU A 64 18.05 13.12 -7.75
CA LEU A 64 18.53 11.74 -7.63
C LEU A 64 19.97 11.57 -8.11
N LYS A 65 20.31 12.23 -9.23
CA LYS A 65 21.68 12.22 -9.77
C LYS A 65 22.68 12.83 -8.78
N ILE A 66 22.35 13.99 -8.20
CA ILE A 66 23.16 14.64 -7.17
C ILE A 66 23.32 13.73 -5.95
N ALA A 67 22.21 13.21 -5.41
CA ALA A 67 22.22 12.33 -4.25
C ALA A 67 23.07 11.06 -4.50
N THR A 68 22.95 10.47 -5.69
CA THR A 68 23.75 9.29 -6.09
C THR A 68 25.24 9.61 -6.12
N SER A 69 25.62 10.75 -6.69
CA SER A 69 27.02 11.18 -6.79
C SER A 69 27.63 11.49 -5.41
N ALA A 70 26.82 12.00 -4.49
CA ALA A 70 27.23 12.32 -3.13
C ALA A 70 27.12 11.15 -2.15
N GLY A 71 26.61 9.99 -2.57
CA GLY A 71 26.40 8.83 -1.72
C GLY A 71 25.32 9.03 -0.67
N LEU A 72 24.32 9.88 -0.91
CA LEU A 72 23.18 10.08 -0.01
C LEU A 72 22.13 8.98 -0.22
N HIS A 73 21.48 8.55 0.85
CA HIS A 73 20.25 7.77 0.75
C HIS A 73 19.04 8.67 0.48
N VAL A 74 18.13 8.24 -0.36
CA VAL A 74 16.92 9.00 -0.69
C VAL A 74 15.68 8.25 -0.21
N ILE A 75 14.90 8.92 0.65
CA ILE A 75 13.63 8.44 1.18
C ILE A 75 12.51 9.19 0.45
N PRO A 76 11.78 8.55 -0.48
CA PRO A 76 10.68 9.20 -1.17
C PRO A 76 9.46 9.33 -0.27
N ARG A 77 8.82 10.51 -0.26
CA ARG A 77 7.58 10.79 0.47
C ARG A 77 6.56 11.47 -0.42
N GLY A 78 5.35 10.90 -0.48
CA GLY A 78 4.17 11.57 -1.01
C GLY A 78 3.39 12.28 0.09
N GLY A 79 2.15 11.82 0.37
CA GLY A 79 1.33 12.33 1.48
C GLY A 79 1.80 11.97 2.89
N GLY A 80 2.80 11.09 3.02
CA GLY A 80 3.33 10.64 4.31
C GLY A 80 2.46 9.61 5.05
N THR A 81 1.37 9.14 4.45
CA THR A 81 0.36 8.29 5.11
C THR A 81 0.82 6.84 5.39
N LYS A 82 1.92 6.40 4.78
CA LYS A 82 2.39 5.00 4.82
C LYS A 82 3.92 4.92 5.00
N MET A 83 4.49 5.91 5.71
CA MET A 83 5.94 5.96 5.94
C MET A 83 6.45 4.87 6.89
N ASP A 84 5.57 4.32 7.69
CA ASP A 84 5.80 3.18 8.59
C ASP A 84 5.75 1.80 7.91
N TRP A 85 5.38 1.73 6.63
CA TRP A 85 5.36 0.46 5.87
C TRP A 85 6.79 0.07 5.43
N GLY A 86 7.06 -1.25 5.45
CA GLY A 86 8.37 -1.82 5.11
C GLY A 86 9.28 -2.00 6.32
N ASN A 87 10.44 -2.63 6.09
CA ASN A 87 11.48 -2.81 7.10
C ASN A 87 12.12 -1.48 7.51
N LEU A 88 12.95 -1.51 8.55
CA LEU A 88 13.76 -0.37 8.94
C LEU A 88 14.70 0.07 7.83
N LEU A 89 14.98 1.35 7.76
CA LEU A 89 16.04 1.86 6.89
C LEU A 89 17.37 1.18 7.27
N ARG A 90 18.11 0.74 6.26
CA ARG A 90 19.45 0.21 6.49
C ARG A 90 20.37 1.36 6.86
N ASN A 91 20.80 1.38 8.13
CA ASN A 91 21.82 2.31 8.58
C ASN A 91 23.18 1.81 8.04
N ASN A 92 23.79 2.56 7.13
CA ASN A 92 25.07 2.22 6.57
C ASN A 92 26.07 3.35 6.91
N GLU A 93 26.95 3.11 7.87
CA GLU A 93 27.92 4.09 8.37
C GLU A 93 28.86 4.64 7.26
N SER A 94 28.91 3.99 6.11
CA SER A 94 29.70 4.42 4.95
C SER A 94 28.99 5.46 4.05
N ARG A 95 27.79 5.90 4.38
CA ARG A 95 27.01 6.87 3.57
C ARG A 95 27.01 8.26 4.17
N SER A 96 26.88 9.27 3.30
CA SER A 96 26.94 10.70 3.66
C SER A 96 25.69 11.25 4.32
N GLY A 97 24.61 10.45 4.46
CA GLY A 97 23.37 10.81 5.14
C GLY A 97 22.08 10.49 4.36
N GLU A 98 20.94 10.88 4.93
CA GLU A 98 19.61 10.65 4.38
C GLU A 98 18.98 11.96 3.88
N LEU A 99 18.43 11.89 2.67
CA LEU A 99 17.64 12.93 2.02
C LEU A 99 16.19 12.48 1.93
N LEU A 100 15.25 13.23 2.49
CA LEU A 100 13.83 13.02 2.25
C LEU A 100 13.39 13.83 1.04
N LEU A 101 12.94 13.13 -0.02
CA LEU A 101 12.44 13.73 -1.25
C LEU A 101 10.91 13.70 -1.25
N SER A 102 10.30 14.88 -1.11
CA SER A 102 8.85 15.06 -1.11
C SER A 102 8.33 15.33 -2.52
N THR A 103 7.36 14.52 -2.97
CA THR A 103 6.73 14.72 -4.29
C THR A 103 5.50 15.63 -4.24
N ARG A 104 5.23 16.31 -3.12
CA ARG A 104 3.99 17.10 -2.92
C ARG A 104 3.79 18.20 -3.96
N ARG A 105 4.85 18.81 -4.51
CA ARG A 105 4.76 19.82 -5.55
C ARG A 105 4.42 19.26 -6.93
N LEU A 106 4.63 17.96 -7.16
CA LEU A 106 4.21 17.24 -8.36
C LEU A 106 2.71 16.90 -8.27
N ASN A 107 1.85 17.89 -8.29
CA ASN A 107 0.43 17.72 -7.94
C ASN A 107 -0.55 18.09 -9.07
N ARG A 108 -0.08 18.25 -10.30
CA ARG A 108 -0.92 18.60 -11.46
C ARG A 108 -1.67 17.39 -12.00
N ILE A 109 -2.88 17.63 -12.45
CA ILE A 109 -3.58 16.73 -13.38
C ILE A 109 -3.18 17.21 -14.76
N VAL A 110 -2.23 16.48 -15.38
CA VAL A 110 -1.56 16.88 -16.62
C VAL A 110 -2.53 16.86 -17.78
N GLU A 111 -3.43 15.84 -17.77
CA GLU A 111 -4.42 15.69 -18.83
C GLU A 111 -5.58 14.82 -18.34
N HIS A 112 -6.78 15.18 -18.73
CA HIS A 112 -7.96 14.33 -18.60
C HIS A 112 -8.60 14.18 -19.98
N ALA A 113 -8.22 13.14 -20.70
CA ALA A 113 -8.81 12.77 -21.99
C ALA A 113 -10.12 12.01 -21.73
N TRP A 114 -11.16 12.75 -21.30
CA TRP A 114 -12.41 12.18 -20.86
C TRP A 114 -13.13 11.38 -21.96
N GLY A 115 -12.98 11.77 -23.23
CA GLY A 115 -13.50 11.01 -24.36
C GLY A 115 -12.88 9.62 -24.52
N ASP A 116 -11.62 9.46 -24.13
CA ASP A 116 -10.86 8.21 -24.21
C ASP A 116 -10.85 7.44 -22.87
N MET A 117 -11.54 7.96 -21.85
CA MET A 117 -11.57 7.37 -20.51
C MET A 117 -10.16 7.18 -19.92
N THR A 118 -9.25 8.14 -20.13
CA THR A 118 -7.90 8.11 -19.61
C THR A 118 -7.51 9.42 -18.94
N ALA A 119 -6.63 9.39 -17.95
CA ALA A 119 -6.06 10.57 -17.37
C ALA A 119 -4.58 10.38 -17.01
N THR A 120 -3.80 11.46 -17.18
CA THR A 120 -2.40 11.59 -16.76
C THR A 120 -2.33 12.51 -15.56
N VAL A 121 -1.71 12.04 -14.48
CA VAL A 121 -1.63 12.75 -13.20
C VAL A 121 -0.24 12.63 -12.60
N GLU A 122 0.23 13.70 -11.96
CA GLU A 122 1.49 13.72 -11.21
C GLU A 122 1.37 13.00 -9.88
N ALA A 123 2.49 12.40 -9.44
CA ALA A 123 2.56 11.48 -8.31
C ALA A 123 2.19 12.10 -6.95
N GLY A 124 2.39 13.40 -6.77
CA GLY A 124 2.06 14.13 -5.54
C GLY A 124 0.61 14.63 -5.45
N CYS A 125 -0.19 14.46 -6.52
CA CYS A 125 -1.62 14.76 -6.47
C CYS A 125 -2.32 13.82 -5.49
N THR A 126 -3.17 14.36 -4.58
CA THR A 126 -3.95 13.53 -3.67
C THR A 126 -5.04 12.79 -4.43
N PHE A 127 -5.40 11.59 -3.95
CA PHE A 127 -6.43 10.78 -4.60
C PHE A 127 -7.78 11.51 -4.64
N GLN A 128 -8.16 12.15 -3.55
CA GLN A 128 -9.43 12.90 -3.45
C GLN A 128 -9.52 14.02 -4.47
N ARG A 129 -8.46 14.84 -4.61
CA ARG A 129 -8.40 15.91 -5.62
C ARG A 129 -8.53 15.34 -7.04
N PHE A 130 -7.85 14.24 -7.33
CA PHE A 130 -7.94 13.57 -8.60
C PHE A 130 -9.37 13.10 -8.89
N GLN A 131 -10.00 12.41 -7.94
CA GLN A 131 -11.40 11.96 -8.06
C GLN A 131 -12.38 13.11 -8.29
N GLN A 132 -12.23 14.23 -7.57
CA GLN A 132 -13.08 15.42 -7.75
C GLN A 132 -13.00 16.00 -9.16
N THR A 133 -11.80 16.02 -9.76
CA THR A 133 -11.63 16.47 -11.14
C THR A 133 -12.25 15.50 -12.14
N LEU A 134 -12.06 14.19 -11.97
CA LEU A 134 -12.64 13.18 -12.85
C LEU A 134 -14.17 13.19 -12.80
N ALA A 135 -14.74 13.41 -11.62
CA ALA A 135 -16.18 13.45 -11.40
C ALA A 135 -16.89 14.57 -12.18
N GLN A 136 -16.20 15.67 -12.54
CA GLN A 136 -16.74 16.74 -13.38
C GLN A 136 -17.20 16.24 -14.77
N HIS A 137 -16.65 15.12 -15.23
CA HIS A 137 -17.03 14.46 -16.46
C HIS A 137 -17.73 13.10 -16.23
N GLY A 138 -18.28 12.88 -15.02
CA GLY A 138 -18.96 11.63 -14.67
C GLY A 138 -18.04 10.41 -14.66
N GLN A 139 -16.74 10.60 -14.44
CA GLN A 139 -15.73 9.55 -14.43
C GLN A 139 -15.04 9.41 -13.07
N ARG A 140 -14.43 8.27 -12.84
CA ARG A 140 -13.66 7.97 -11.63
C ARG A 140 -12.48 7.05 -11.93
N LEU A 141 -11.43 7.13 -11.16
CA LEU A 141 -10.51 6.02 -10.96
C LEU A 141 -11.17 5.06 -9.98
N ALA A 142 -11.61 3.90 -10.44
CA ALA A 142 -12.38 2.95 -9.62
C ALA A 142 -11.47 2.19 -8.64
N LEU A 143 -10.97 2.93 -7.65
CA LEU A 143 -10.06 2.50 -6.59
C LEU A 143 -10.55 3.11 -5.25
N ASP A 144 -10.30 2.41 -4.16
CA ASP A 144 -10.66 2.78 -2.80
C ASP A 144 -9.46 2.66 -1.86
N PRO A 145 -8.45 3.56 -1.97
CA PRO A 145 -7.26 3.53 -1.13
C PRO A 145 -7.56 4.01 0.28
N LEU A 146 -6.63 3.72 1.22
CA LEU A 146 -6.63 4.32 2.55
C LEU A 146 -6.34 5.82 2.46
N TRP A 147 -7.04 6.62 3.29
CA TRP A 147 -6.82 8.06 3.48
C TRP A 147 -6.81 8.87 2.18
N PRO A 148 -7.88 8.85 1.39
CA PRO A 148 -7.94 9.45 0.05
C PRO A 148 -7.62 10.95 0.03
N ASP A 149 -7.90 11.68 1.12
CA ASP A 149 -7.66 13.12 1.24
C ASP A 149 -6.17 13.47 1.30
N SER A 150 -5.35 12.59 1.87
CA SER A 150 -3.92 12.82 2.11
C SER A 150 -3.01 11.86 1.33
N ALA A 151 -3.49 10.65 0.97
CA ALA A 151 -2.73 9.73 0.17
C ALA A 151 -2.56 10.23 -1.26
N THR A 152 -1.31 10.28 -1.75
CA THR A 152 -0.99 10.72 -3.10
C THR A 152 -0.95 9.56 -4.09
N ILE A 153 -1.16 9.85 -5.35
CA ILE A 153 -1.14 8.85 -6.45
C ILE A 153 0.16 8.02 -6.43
N GLY A 154 1.32 8.68 -6.30
CA GLY A 154 2.61 7.98 -6.22
C GLY A 154 2.73 7.09 -4.98
N GLY A 155 2.24 7.56 -3.82
CA GLY A 155 2.23 6.77 -2.58
C GLY A 155 1.31 5.55 -2.66
N ILE A 156 0.14 5.69 -3.27
CA ILE A 156 -0.81 4.60 -3.50
C ILE A 156 -0.20 3.54 -4.43
N LEU A 157 0.42 3.98 -5.53
CA LEU A 157 1.13 3.09 -6.46
C LEU A 157 2.30 2.39 -5.78
N ALA A 158 3.17 3.13 -5.10
CA ALA A 158 4.35 2.58 -4.43
C ALA A 158 4.01 1.52 -3.38
N THR A 159 2.85 1.61 -2.73
CA THR A 159 2.39 0.68 -1.69
C THR A 159 1.39 -0.37 -2.18
N ASN A 160 0.97 -0.30 -3.44
CA ASN A 160 -0.08 -1.15 -4.03
C ASN A 160 -1.34 -1.21 -3.12
N ASP A 161 -1.81 -0.02 -2.71
CA ASP A 161 -2.95 0.10 -1.81
C ASP A 161 -4.27 0.11 -2.58
N SER A 162 -5.12 -0.87 -2.32
CA SER A 162 -6.44 -1.02 -2.92
C SER A 162 -7.41 -1.67 -1.94
N GLY A 163 -8.69 -1.35 -2.05
CA GLY A 163 -9.75 -1.86 -1.19
C GLY A 163 -10.68 -2.85 -1.87
N ALA A 164 -11.96 -2.82 -1.50
CA ALA A 164 -12.97 -3.80 -1.89
C ALA A 164 -13.35 -3.75 -3.38
N LEU A 165 -13.20 -2.61 -4.06
CA LEU A 165 -13.50 -2.46 -5.49
C LEU A 165 -12.66 -3.39 -6.39
N ARG A 166 -11.53 -3.88 -5.89
CA ARG A 166 -10.68 -4.81 -6.65
C ARG A 166 -11.36 -6.12 -7.02
N VAL A 167 -12.40 -6.52 -6.32
CA VAL A 167 -13.17 -7.75 -6.62
C VAL A 167 -13.72 -7.71 -8.07
N ARG A 168 -14.23 -6.56 -8.49
CA ARG A 168 -14.85 -6.39 -9.80
C ARG A 168 -13.97 -5.69 -10.82
N ILE A 169 -13.26 -4.66 -10.37
CA ILE A 169 -12.53 -3.74 -11.24
C ILE A 169 -11.10 -4.22 -11.50
N GLY A 170 -10.59 -5.08 -10.64
CA GLY A 170 -9.19 -5.49 -10.63
C GLY A 170 -8.33 -4.68 -9.67
N SER A 171 -7.05 -5.01 -9.67
CA SER A 171 -6.05 -4.36 -8.83
C SER A 171 -5.57 -3.04 -9.44
N LEU A 172 -4.78 -2.31 -8.70
CA LEU A 172 -4.11 -1.10 -9.19
C LEU A 172 -3.29 -1.36 -10.48
N ARG A 173 -2.69 -2.57 -10.60
CA ARG A 173 -1.97 -3.02 -11.79
C ARG A 173 -2.85 -3.17 -13.05
N ASP A 174 -4.15 -3.33 -12.86
CA ASP A 174 -5.11 -3.43 -13.96
C ASP A 174 -5.64 -2.06 -14.41
N LEU A 175 -5.45 -1.03 -13.59
CA LEU A 175 -5.90 0.34 -13.82
C LEU A 175 -4.82 1.23 -14.42
N ILE A 176 -3.55 1.01 -14.05
CA ILE A 176 -2.43 1.79 -14.55
C ILE A 176 -2.03 1.33 -15.95
N ILE A 177 -1.92 2.29 -16.89
CA ILE A 177 -1.56 2.01 -18.29
C ILE A 177 -0.28 2.73 -18.74
N GLY A 178 0.26 3.62 -17.89
CA GLY A 178 1.54 4.28 -18.16
C GLY A 178 2.15 4.86 -16.90
N ILE A 179 3.48 4.99 -16.88
CA ILE A 179 4.24 5.54 -15.75
C ILE A 179 5.47 6.31 -16.23
N THR A 180 5.88 7.30 -15.45
CA THR A 180 7.18 7.95 -15.55
C THR A 180 7.91 7.79 -14.23
N LEU A 181 9.11 7.20 -14.28
CA LEU A 181 10.00 6.99 -13.13
C LEU A 181 11.25 7.85 -13.29
N ALA A 182 11.65 8.56 -12.25
CA ALA A 182 12.98 9.13 -12.12
C ALA A 182 13.93 8.09 -11.50
N LEU A 183 15.04 7.80 -12.18
CA LEU A 183 16.04 6.82 -11.78
C LEU A 183 17.25 7.50 -11.11
N PRO A 184 18.06 6.76 -10.31
CA PRO A 184 19.22 7.31 -9.60
C PRO A 184 20.29 7.95 -10.49
N ASP A 185 20.39 7.54 -11.73
CA ASP A 185 21.33 8.11 -12.72
C ASP A 185 20.85 9.45 -13.35
N GLY A 186 19.64 9.92 -12.97
CA GLY A 186 19.01 11.10 -13.52
C GLY A 186 18.14 10.84 -14.75
N THR A 187 17.95 9.58 -15.15
CA THR A 187 17.09 9.21 -16.29
C THR A 187 15.62 9.30 -15.93
N LEU A 188 14.79 9.86 -16.82
CA LEU A 188 13.33 9.75 -16.78
C LEU A 188 12.89 8.59 -17.67
N ALA A 189 12.60 7.46 -17.06
CA ALA A 189 12.14 6.26 -17.75
C ALA A 189 10.60 6.31 -17.91
N LYS A 190 10.12 6.31 -19.16
CA LYS A 190 8.70 6.29 -19.50
C LYS A 190 8.32 4.93 -20.07
N SER A 191 7.20 4.37 -19.61
CA SER A 191 6.66 3.12 -20.13
C SER A 191 5.14 3.17 -20.14
N GLY A 192 4.54 2.51 -21.13
CA GLY A 192 3.11 2.58 -21.37
C GLY A 192 2.69 3.86 -22.09
N GLY A 193 1.39 4.16 -22.09
CA GLY A 193 0.82 5.31 -22.78
C GLY A 193 -0.70 5.36 -22.62
N LYS A 194 -1.37 6.20 -23.40
CA LYS A 194 -2.83 6.41 -23.36
C LYS A 194 -3.63 5.33 -24.09
N VAL A 195 -3.02 4.20 -24.40
CA VAL A 195 -3.66 3.08 -25.08
C VAL A 195 -3.83 1.91 -24.12
N VAL A 196 -5.00 1.31 -24.10
CA VAL A 196 -5.33 0.20 -23.19
C VAL A 196 -4.49 -1.05 -23.49
N LYS A 197 -4.08 -1.25 -24.76
CA LYS A 197 -3.24 -2.36 -25.18
C LYS A 197 -1.88 -1.83 -25.66
N ASN A 198 -0.88 -2.00 -24.84
CA ASN A 198 0.53 -1.78 -25.20
C ASN A 198 1.26 -3.12 -25.09
N VAL A 199 1.80 -3.60 -26.22
CA VAL A 199 2.55 -4.88 -26.31
C VAL A 199 4.02 -4.66 -26.56
N ALA A 200 4.46 -3.41 -26.62
CA ALA A 200 5.86 -3.06 -26.84
C ALA A 200 6.59 -2.76 -25.51
N GLY A 201 7.70 -3.40 -25.28
CA GLY A 201 8.56 -3.19 -24.12
C GLY A 201 8.10 -3.88 -22.84
N TYR A 202 8.82 -3.61 -21.76
CA TYR A 202 8.51 -4.16 -20.43
C TYR A 202 7.40 -3.36 -19.74
N ASP A 203 6.57 -4.05 -18.96
CA ASP A 203 5.49 -3.46 -18.19
C ASP A 203 6.01 -2.84 -16.89
N LEU A 204 6.71 -1.70 -17.01
CA LEU A 204 7.22 -0.95 -15.86
C LEU A 204 6.10 -0.44 -14.93
N PRO A 205 4.91 -0.04 -15.42
CA PRO A 205 3.79 0.32 -14.54
C PRO A 205 3.48 -0.76 -13.50
N LYS A 206 3.40 -2.03 -13.92
CA LYS A 206 3.14 -3.14 -13.00
C LYS A 206 4.33 -3.47 -12.11
N LEU A 207 5.56 -3.32 -12.62
CA LEU A 207 6.78 -3.55 -11.85
C LEU A 207 6.94 -2.52 -10.72
N ALA A 208 6.73 -1.23 -11.02
CA ALA A 208 6.83 -0.15 -10.05
C ALA A 208 5.71 -0.15 -9.00
N THR A 209 4.55 -0.75 -9.34
CA THR A 209 3.41 -0.85 -8.42
C THR A 209 3.74 -1.81 -7.27
N GLY A 210 3.83 -1.26 -6.05
CA GLY A 210 4.19 -1.99 -4.83
C GLY A 210 5.69 -2.04 -4.54
N SER A 211 6.53 -1.27 -5.25
CA SER A 211 7.99 -1.25 -5.07
C SER A 211 8.50 -0.43 -3.90
N LEU A 212 7.64 0.26 -3.14
CA LEU A 212 8.01 1.22 -2.07
C LEU A 212 9.05 2.28 -2.51
N GLY A 213 9.09 2.64 -3.79
CA GLY A 213 10.06 3.60 -4.29
C GLY A 213 11.51 3.10 -4.34
N THR A 214 11.75 1.79 -4.22
CA THR A 214 13.10 1.22 -4.26
C THR A 214 13.66 1.05 -5.67
N LEU A 215 12.82 1.12 -6.72
CA LEU A 215 13.24 0.99 -8.12
C LEU A 215 13.35 2.32 -8.85
N GLY A 216 12.73 3.37 -8.33
CA GLY A 216 12.66 4.70 -8.91
C GLY A 216 11.60 5.53 -8.21
N ILE A 217 11.67 6.84 -8.35
CA ILE A 217 10.63 7.74 -7.85
C ILE A 217 9.57 7.92 -8.93
N ILE A 218 8.32 7.55 -8.61
CA ILE A 218 7.19 7.78 -9.50
C ILE A 218 6.93 9.28 -9.58
N THR A 219 6.96 9.85 -10.78
CA THR A 219 6.69 11.26 -11.02
C THR A 219 5.34 11.51 -11.69
N GLN A 220 4.92 10.59 -12.58
CA GLN A 220 3.63 10.65 -13.28
C GLN A 220 3.06 9.25 -13.47
N ALA A 221 1.72 9.15 -13.53
CA ALA A 221 1.00 7.93 -13.86
C ALA A 221 -0.14 8.23 -14.86
N ILE A 222 -0.44 7.26 -15.71
CA ILE A 222 -1.57 7.28 -16.64
C ILE A 222 -2.51 6.14 -16.25
N PHE A 223 -3.79 6.46 -16.09
CA PHE A 223 -4.82 5.52 -15.70
C PHE A 223 -5.91 5.40 -16.76
N ARG A 224 -6.45 4.20 -16.91
CA ARG A 224 -7.77 4.02 -17.49
C ARG A 224 -8.83 4.32 -16.44
N LEU A 225 -9.92 4.95 -16.87
CA LEU A 225 -10.99 5.41 -16.01
C LEU A 225 -12.25 4.54 -16.17
N HIS A 226 -13.19 4.74 -15.27
CA HIS A 226 -14.50 4.10 -15.29
C HIS A 226 -15.58 5.18 -15.12
N PRO A 227 -16.79 4.97 -15.64
CA PRO A 227 -17.90 5.86 -15.34
C PRO A 227 -18.26 5.80 -13.85
N VAL A 228 -18.73 6.91 -13.31
CA VAL A 228 -19.39 6.93 -12.01
C VAL A 228 -20.71 6.13 -12.15
N PRO A 229 -20.99 5.15 -11.28
CA PRO A 229 -22.23 4.37 -11.36
C PRO A 229 -23.44 5.27 -11.12
N ARG A 230 -24.54 4.98 -11.82
CA ARG A 230 -25.80 5.70 -11.62
C ARG A 230 -26.44 5.40 -10.28
N GLU A 231 -26.29 4.15 -9.83
CA GLU A 231 -26.80 3.64 -8.56
C GLU A 231 -25.71 2.84 -7.84
N SER A 232 -25.70 2.94 -6.53
CA SER A 232 -24.90 2.10 -5.64
C SER A 232 -25.77 1.66 -4.46
N ARG A 233 -25.82 0.36 -4.22
CA ARG A 233 -26.59 -0.24 -3.12
C ARG A 233 -25.68 -1.15 -2.31
N THR A 234 -25.82 -1.10 -0.99
CA THR A 234 -25.11 -1.97 -0.05
C THR A 234 -26.09 -2.87 0.70
N LEU A 235 -25.71 -4.13 0.84
CA LEU A 235 -26.37 -5.10 1.73
C LEU A 235 -25.36 -5.56 2.77
N SER A 236 -25.78 -5.65 4.02
CA SER A 236 -24.98 -6.22 5.10
C SER A 236 -25.72 -7.37 5.76
N PHE A 237 -24.97 -8.42 6.10
CA PHE A 237 -25.46 -9.61 6.78
C PHE A 237 -24.59 -9.92 7.98
N SER A 238 -25.18 -10.53 9.00
CA SER A 238 -24.48 -11.08 10.14
C SER A 238 -24.90 -12.53 10.40
N ASN A 239 -24.14 -13.25 11.21
CA ASN A 239 -24.56 -14.57 11.69
C ASN A 239 -25.89 -14.45 12.48
N SER A 240 -26.75 -15.45 12.34
CA SER A 240 -27.98 -15.55 13.14
C SER A 240 -27.65 -15.62 14.63
N GLU A 241 -28.47 -15.02 15.50
CA GLU A 241 -28.36 -15.19 16.95
C GLU A 241 -28.53 -16.68 17.30
N GLY A 242 -27.54 -17.28 17.96
CA GLY A 242 -27.55 -18.71 18.33
C GLY A 242 -26.92 -19.65 17.31
N GLY A 243 -26.51 -19.17 16.12
CA GLY A 243 -25.65 -19.94 15.22
C GLY A 243 -24.26 -20.09 15.82
N THR A 244 -23.62 -21.24 15.63
CA THR A 244 -22.21 -21.42 15.98
C THR A 244 -21.43 -20.26 15.37
N SER A 245 -20.60 -19.59 16.15
CA SER A 245 -19.72 -18.48 15.73
C SER A 245 -18.61 -18.97 14.80
N ASP A 246 -19.01 -19.74 13.78
CA ASP A 246 -18.15 -20.33 12.79
C ASP A 246 -17.79 -19.25 11.76
N GLY A 247 -16.53 -18.82 11.75
CA GLY A 247 -16.00 -17.90 10.77
C GLY A 247 -16.25 -18.33 9.31
N GLY A 248 -16.59 -19.61 9.12
CA GLY A 248 -16.95 -20.21 7.84
C GLY A 248 -18.27 -19.70 7.25
N SER A 249 -19.28 -19.35 8.06
CA SER A 249 -20.62 -19.08 7.53
C SER A 249 -20.69 -17.84 6.61
N MET A 250 -20.11 -16.71 7.00
CA MET A 250 -20.07 -15.52 6.15
C MET A 250 -19.14 -15.67 4.95
N ASN A 251 -18.04 -16.40 5.11
CA ASN A 251 -17.17 -16.74 3.98
C ASN A 251 -17.85 -17.69 3.00
N THR A 252 -18.55 -18.70 3.50
CA THR A 252 -19.33 -19.63 2.66
C THR A 252 -20.40 -18.89 1.87
N LEU A 253 -21.12 -17.96 2.51
CA LEU A 253 -22.10 -17.11 1.82
C LEU A 253 -21.44 -16.23 0.77
N ALA A 254 -20.29 -15.60 1.07
CA ALA A 254 -19.55 -14.77 0.11
C ALA A 254 -19.11 -15.57 -1.12
N LEU A 255 -18.62 -16.80 -0.93
CA LEU A 255 -18.24 -17.73 -2.01
C LEU A 255 -19.46 -18.14 -2.82
N ALA A 256 -20.57 -18.52 -2.18
CA ALA A 256 -21.82 -18.89 -2.88
C ALA A 256 -22.36 -17.74 -3.75
N ILE A 257 -22.23 -16.49 -3.28
CA ILE A 257 -22.60 -15.30 -4.06
C ILE A 257 -21.68 -15.12 -5.27
N GLN A 258 -20.38 -15.36 -5.12
CA GLN A 258 -19.42 -15.27 -6.22
C GLN A 258 -19.60 -16.38 -7.26
N ASP A 259 -19.99 -17.58 -6.85
CA ASP A 259 -20.25 -18.71 -7.74
C ASP A 259 -21.55 -18.55 -8.54
N CYS A 260 -22.42 -17.64 -8.13
CA CYS A 260 -23.62 -17.29 -8.87
C CYS A 260 -23.30 -16.22 -9.93
N ASN A 261 -24.17 -16.08 -10.95
CA ASN A 261 -24.05 -15.06 -12.01
C ASN A 261 -24.29 -13.63 -11.49
N MET A 262 -23.97 -13.35 -10.21
CA MET A 262 -24.02 -12.01 -9.64
C MET A 262 -22.69 -11.31 -9.77
N VAL A 263 -22.72 -9.99 -9.83
CA VAL A 263 -21.55 -9.17 -10.12
C VAL A 263 -21.42 -8.06 -9.06
N PRO A 264 -21.21 -8.40 -7.78
CA PRO A 264 -20.95 -7.40 -6.76
C PRO A 264 -19.68 -6.61 -7.10
N THR A 265 -19.72 -5.31 -6.91
CA THR A 265 -18.55 -4.42 -7.12
C THR A 265 -17.66 -4.33 -5.91
N GLY A 266 -18.16 -4.70 -4.74
CA GLY A 266 -17.39 -4.85 -3.51
C GLY A 266 -17.93 -5.99 -2.67
N VAL A 267 -17.04 -6.80 -2.12
CA VAL A 267 -17.36 -7.86 -1.17
C VAL A 267 -16.31 -7.82 -0.07
N GLN A 268 -16.76 -7.59 1.17
CA GLN A 268 -15.87 -7.61 2.33
C GLN A 268 -16.50 -8.35 3.51
N ILE A 269 -15.64 -8.97 4.31
CA ILE A 269 -16.00 -9.58 5.58
C ILE A 269 -15.34 -8.75 6.68
N ARG A 270 -16.14 -8.33 7.66
CA ARG A 270 -15.68 -7.68 8.88
C ARG A 270 -15.77 -8.68 10.03
N ALA A 271 -14.75 -8.73 10.86
CA ALA A 271 -14.73 -9.60 12.03
C ALA A 271 -13.90 -8.97 13.16
N GLY A 272 -14.22 -9.35 14.40
CA GLY A 272 -13.46 -8.87 15.56
C GLY A 272 -13.76 -9.68 16.82
N SER A 273 -13.03 -9.38 17.90
CA SER A 273 -13.30 -9.93 19.22
C SER A 273 -14.56 -9.27 19.84
N ALA A 274 -15.22 -9.98 20.73
CA ALA A 274 -16.42 -9.49 21.43
C ALA A 274 -16.22 -8.17 22.21
N SER A 275 -14.98 -7.80 22.51
CA SER A 275 -14.60 -6.52 23.15
C SER A 275 -14.57 -5.32 22.20
N THR A 276 -14.85 -5.50 20.91
CA THR A 276 -14.87 -4.46 19.88
C THR A 276 -16.27 -4.32 19.27
N PRO A 277 -17.20 -3.59 19.94
CA PRO A 277 -18.64 -3.55 19.56
C PRO A 277 -18.92 -3.00 18.16
N GLU A 278 -18.01 -2.20 17.61
CA GLU A 278 -18.16 -1.55 16.30
C GLU A 278 -17.99 -2.51 15.09
N LEU A 279 -17.40 -3.66 15.33
CA LEU A 279 -17.23 -4.73 14.36
C LEU A 279 -17.90 -5.99 14.90
N GLY A 280 -19.11 -6.29 14.45
CA GLY A 280 -19.81 -7.53 14.80
C GLY A 280 -18.92 -8.78 14.63
N LEU A 281 -19.30 -9.87 15.29
CA LEU A 281 -18.46 -11.08 15.33
C LEU A 281 -18.09 -11.63 13.94
N HIS A 282 -19.00 -11.56 12.98
CA HIS A 282 -18.76 -11.88 11.55
C HIS A 282 -19.86 -11.23 10.72
N GLU A 283 -19.50 -10.26 9.91
CA GLU A 283 -20.42 -9.54 9.03
C GLU A 283 -19.91 -9.56 7.59
N LEU A 284 -20.84 -9.69 6.65
CA LEU A 284 -20.58 -9.66 5.22
C LEU A 284 -21.25 -8.43 4.60
N ASP A 285 -20.48 -7.61 3.90
CA ASP A 285 -20.98 -6.47 3.14
C ASP A 285 -20.82 -6.71 1.65
N LEU A 286 -21.87 -6.41 0.91
CA LEU A 286 -21.96 -6.53 -0.55
C LEU A 286 -22.33 -5.19 -1.15
N ARG A 287 -21.59 -4.75 -2.17
CA ARG A 287 -21.92 -3.56 -2.95
C ARG A 287 -22.32 -3.95 -4.37
N PHE A 288 -23.42 -3.40 -4.82
CA PHE A 288 -23.88 -3.50 -6.21
C PHE A 288 -23.92 -2.11 -6.82
N GLU A 289 -23.34 -1.94 -7.99
CA GLU A 289 -23.30 -0.69 -8.74
C GLU A 289 -23.80 -0.91 -10.16
N GLY A 290 -24.61 0.02 -10.69
CA GLY A 290 -25.14 -0.08 -12.06
C GLY A 290 -26.39 0.76 -12.28
N THR A 291 -27.40 0.16 -12.92
CA THR A 291 -28.76 0.74 -13.05
C THR A 291 -29.61 0.35 -11.84
N ALA A 292 -30.66 1.11 -11.55
CA ALA A 292 -31.59 0.81 -10.45
C ALA A 292 -32.17 -0.61 -10.57
N THR A 293 -32.73 -0.97 -11.72
CA THR A 293 -33.31 -2.30 -11.97
C THR A 293 -32.25 -3.41 -11.84
N GLY A 294 -31.02 -3.16 -12.33
CA GLY A 294 -29.91 -4.13 -12.22
C GLY A 294 -29.49 -4.35 -10.77
N CYS A 295 -29.42 -3.30 -9.96
CA CYS A 295 -29.14 -3.42 -8.54
C CYS A 295 -30.27 -4.16 -7.79
N GLU A 296 -31.53 -3.84 -8.07
CA GLU A 296 -32.69 -4.49 -7.46
C GLU A 296 -32.70 -5.99 -7.74
N ALA A 297 -32.53 -6.41 -9.00
CA ALA A 297 -32.49 -7.82 -9.39
C ALA A 297 -31.38 -8.60 -8.66
N GLN A 298 -30.17 -8.01 -8.54
CA GLN A 298 -29.06 -8.62 -7.80
C GLN A 298 -29.34 -8.69 -6.29
N ILE A 299 -29.97 -7.67 -5.72
CA ILE A 299 -30.39 -7.66 -4.32
C ILE A 299 -31.39 -8.77 -4.03
N GLU A 300 -32.45 -8.92 -4.86
CA GLU A 300 -33.43 -9.98 -4.70
C GLU A 300 -32.79 -11.37 -4.78
N GLN A 301 -31.88 -11.59 -5.73
CA GLN A 301 -31.18 -12.86 -5.86
C GLN A 301 -30.27 -13.12 -4.66
N THR A 302 -29.56 -12.09 -4.16
CA THR A 302 -28.75 -12.19 -2.95
C THR A 302 -29.59 -12.61 -1.75
N LEU A 303 -30.74 -11.98 -1.54
CA LEU A 303 -31.64 -12.29 -0.41
C LEU A 303 -32.18 -13.73 -0.48
N ARG A 304 -32.40 -14.30 -1.67
CA ARG A 304 -32.76 -15.71 -1.82
C ARG A 304 -31.64 -16.66 -1.38
N ILE A 305 -30.38 -16.34 -1.76
CA ILE A 305 -29.22 -17.15 -1.38
C ILE A 305 -28.90 -17.01 0.11
N ALA A 306 -29.03 -15.79 0.65
CA ALA A 306 -28.73 -15.46 2.04
C ALA A 306 -29.92 -15.71 2.99
N SER A 307 -30.88 -16.59 2.63
CA SER A 307 -32.09 -16.81 3.41
C SER A 307 -31.86 -17.30 4.86
N GLY A 308 -30.69 -17.90 5.14
CA GLY A 308 -30.26 -18.32 6.49
C GLY A 308 -29.43 -17.29 7.26
N ALA A 309 -29.10 -16.13 6.65
CA ALA A 309 -28.33 -15.09 7.30
C ALA A 309 -29.25 -13.94 7.77
N ARG A 310 -28.86 -13.30 8.88
CA ARG A 310 -29.58 -12.12 9.39
C ARG A 310 -29.14 -10.89 8.59
N ARG A 311 -30.07 -10.27 7.86
CA ARG A 311 -29.85 -8.95 7.27
C ARG A 311 -29.78 -7.90 8.38
N ILE A 312 -28.74 -7.04 8.30
CA ILE A 312 -28.55 -5.92 9.21
C ILE A 312 -28.54 -4.60 8.44
N GLU A 313 -28.73 -3.48 9.12
CA GLU A 313 -28.52 -2.17 8.55
C GLU A 313 -27.02 -1.96 8.24
N SER A 314 -26.72 -1.51 7.02
CA SER A 314 -25.34 -1.23 6.62
C SER A 314 -24.86 0.06 7.30
N PRO A 315 -23.73 0.06 8.03
CA PRO A 315 -23.15 1.29 8.54
C PRO A 315 -22.87 2.29 7.41
N ALA A 316 -23.07 3.60 7.65
CA ALA A 316 -22.90 4.64 6.63
C ALA A 316 -21.51 4.57 5.95
N ASP A 317 -20.46 4.35 6.74
CA ASP A 317 -19.07 4.33 6.29
C ASP A 317 -18.49 2.90 6.16
N VAL A 318 -19.35 1.91 5.93
CA VAL A 318 -18.95 0.50 5.92
C VAL A 318 -17.76 0.20 4.98
N TRP A 319 -17.65 0.91 3.87
CA TRP A 319 -16.56 0.74 2.89
C TRP A 319 -15.27 1.45 3.29
N ASN A 320 -15.32 2.34 4.29
CA ASN A 320 -14.15 3.02 4.86
C ASN A 320 -13.65 2.36 6.15
N VAL A 321 -14.35 1.34 6.67
CA VAL A 321 -14.04 0.67 7.94
C VAL A 321 -12.61 0.11 7.99
N ARG A 322 -12.01 -0.20 6.85
CA ARG A 322 -10.60 -0.62 6.77
C ARG A 322 -9.65 0.40 7.42
N SER A 323 -9.94 1.69 7.32
CA SER A 323 -9.10 2.74 7.89
C SER A 323 -9.09 2.73 9.43
N THR A 324 -10.16 2.23 10.07
CA THR A 324 -10.25 2.14 11.53
C THR A 324 -9.26 1.14 12.13
N LEU A 325 -8.69 0.24 11.32
CA LEU A 325 -7.64 -0.68 11.78
C LEU A 325 -6.34 0.05 12.16
N TRP A 326 -6.15 1.31 11.75
CA TRP A 326 -5.01 2.13 12.16
C TRP A 326 -5.29 2.97 13.41
N SER A 327 -6.49 2.86 13.98
CA SER A 327 -6.91 3.54 15.22
C SER A 327 -7.20 2.52 16.31
N GLY A 328 -6.88 2.84 17.56
CA GLY A 328 -7.14 1.99 18.72
C GLY A 328 -6.02 2.03 19.73
N ALA A 329 -6.04 1.09 20.69
CA ALA A 329 -5.03 1.00 21.73
C ALA A 329 -3.65 0.60 21.17
N GLU A 330 -2.60 1.10 21.79
CA GLU A 330 -1.21 0.76 21.50
C GLU A 330 -0.56 0.15 22.76
N PRO A 331 0.38 -0.79 22.63
CA PRO A 331 0.96 -1.29 21.36
C PRO A 331 0.02 -2.19 20.56
N SER A 332 0.19 -2.16 19.23
CA SER A 332 -0.61 -2.95 18.31
C SER A 332 0.18 -3.35 17.05
N LEU A 333 -0.36 -4.32 16.34
CA LEU A 333 0.09 -4.74 15.01
C LEU A 333 -1.01 -4.49 14.00
N VAL A 334 -0.67 -3.94 12.83
CA VAL A 334 -1.54 -3.96 11.65
C VAL A 334 -0.85 -4.77 10.57
N CYS A 335 -1.48 -5.85 10.14
CA CYS A 335 -0.96 -6.77 9.16
C CYS A 335 -1.83 -6.79 7.92
N LYS A 336 -1.22 -6.99 6.75
CA LYS A 336 -1.91 -7.36 5.52
C LYS A 336 -1.69 -8.84 5.28
N PHE A 337 -2.75 -9.58 5.00
CA PHE A 337 -2.65 -10.99 4.66
C PHE A 337 -3.16 -11.25 3.24
N SER A 338 -2.67 -12.35 2.66
CA SER A 338 -3.19 -12.92 1.41
C SER A 338 -3.28 -14.42 1.57
N LEU A 339 -4.39 -15.01 1.10
CA LEU A 339 -4.69 -16.44 1.18
C LEU A 339 -5.68 -16.81 0.05
N LEU A 340 -5.93 -18.08 -0.15
CA LEU A 340 -7.02 -18.51 -1.03
C LEU A 340 -8.37 -18.12 -0.39
N PRO A 341 -9.35 -17.62 -1.16
CA PRO A 341 -10.66 -17.22 -0.62
C PRO A 341 -11.34 -18.31 0.23
N VAL A 342 -11.17 -19.58 -0.14
CA VAL A 342 -11.72 -20.72 0.60
C VAL A 342 -11.10 -20.93 1.98
N ASP A 343 -9.87 -20.44 2.22
CA ASP A 343 -9.17 -20.58 3.48
C ASP A 343 -9.49 -19.48 4.50
N LEU A 344 -10.25 -18.44 4.11
CA LEU A 344 -10.53 -17.31 4.98
C LEU A 344 -11.27 -17.73 6.26
N GLY A 345 -12.25 -18.62 6.17
CA GLY A 345 -12.93 -19.16 7.35
C GLY A 345 -11.98 -19.84 8.33
N THR A 346 -11.10 -20.71 7.80
CA THR A 346 -10.05 -21.37 8.61
C THR A 346 -9.10 -20.36 9.25
N PHE A 347 -8.73 -19.31 8.53
CA PHE A 347 -7.86 -18.26 9.07
C PHE A 347 -8.52 -17.47 10.19
N LEU A 348 -9.82 -17.13 10.05
CA LEU A 348 -10.60 -16.49 11.12
C LEU A 348 -10.63 -17.35 12.39
N ASP A 349 -10.80 -18.65 12.25
CA ASP A 349 -10.74 -19.59 13.39
C ASP A 349 -9.37 -19.65 14.05
N LEU A 350 -8.29 -19.58 13.25
CA LEU A 350 -6.92 -19.52 13.79
C LEU A 350 -6.69 -18.24 14.60
N ILE A 351 -7.12 -17.07 14.07
CA ILE A 351 -7.02 -15.79 14.78
C ILE A 351 -7.82 -15.87 16.10
N ARG A 352 -9.07 -16.33 16.05
CA ARG A 352 -9.94 -16.44 17.22
C ARG A 352 -9.32 -17.31 18.32
N LYS A 353 -8.75 -18.48 17.96
CA LYS A 353 -8.08 -19.38 18.90
C LYS A 353 -6.83 -18.75 19.50
N ALA A 354 -5.97 -18.16 18.68
CA ALA A 354 -4.76 -17.48 19.16
C ALA A 354 -5.10 -16.30 20.07
N SER A 355 -6.08 -15.48 19.67
CA SER A 355 -6.55 -14.34 20.44
C SER A 355 -7.15 -14.77 21.80
N ALA A 356 -7.97 -15.80 21.83
CA ALA A 356 -8.55 -16.32 23.08
C ALA A 356 -7.47 -16.84 24.03
N LEU A 357 -6.46 -17.57 23.51
CA LEU A 357 -5.35 -18.12 24.30
C LEU A 357 -4.45 -17.03 24.89
N LEU A 358 -4.17 -15.97 24.11
CA LEU A 358 -3.23 -14.91 24.46
C LEU A 358 -3.92 -13.65 25.00
N HIS A 359 -5.26 -13.65 25.10
CA HIS A 359 -6.08 -12.50 25.52
C HIS A 359 -5.83 -11.24 24.69
N LEU A 360 -5.67 -11.38 23.36
CA LEU A 360 -5.38 -10.29 22.44
C LEU A 360 -6.66 -9.84 21.71
N PRO A 361 -7.17 -8.63 21.92
CA PRO A 361 -8.21 -8.05 21.08
C PRO A 361 -7.75 -7.97 19.62
N TRP A 362 -8.66 -8.23 18.68
CA TRP A 362 -8.36 -8.19 17.26
C TRP A 362 -9.53 -7.65 16.45
N ARG A 363 -9.22 -7.09 15.28
CA ARG A 363 -10.19 -6.64 14.27
C ARG A 363 -9.65 -6.98 12.88
N LEU A 364 -10.54 -7.37 11.97
CA LEU A 364 -10.19 -7.79 10.62
C LEU A 364 -11.17 -7.22 9.60
N VAL A 365 -10.64 -6.82 8.45
CA VAL A 365 -11.41 -6.50 7.25
C VAL A 365 -10.79 -7.28 6.09
N ALA A 366 -11.52 -8.25 5.55
CA ALA A 366 -11.10 -9.08 4.43
C ALA A 366 -11.94 -8.81 3.20
N GLN A 367 -11.30 -8.81 2.03
CA GLN A 367 -11.97 -8.79 0.73
C GLN A 367 -12.14 -10.24 0.24
N ALA A 368 -13.22 -10.52 -0.44
CA ALA A 368 -13.56 -11.89 -0.87
C ALA A 368 -12.57 -12.50 -1.90
N VAL A 369 -11.58 -11.74 -2.35
CA VAL A 369 -10.46 -12.25 -3.18
C VAL A 369 -9.31 -12.83 -2.33
N GLY A 370 -9.52 -13.03 -1.03
CA GLY A 370 -8.51 -13.60 -0.14
C GLY A 370 -7.43 -12.61 0.32
N VAL A 371 -7.65 -11.31 0.18
CA VAL A 371 -6.75 -10.26 0.70
C VAL A 371 -7.46 -9.50 1.81
N GLY A 372 -6.77 -9.27 2.92
CA GLY A 372 -7.36 -8.52 4.02
C GLY A 372 -6.33 -7.89 4.94
N TYR A 373 -6.84 -7.24 5.96
CA TYR A 373 -6.08 -6.53 6.98
C TYR A 373 -6.54 -6.98 8.35
N LEU A 374 -5.58 -7.19 9.22
CA LEU A 374 -5.77 -7.66 10.59
C LEU A 374 -5.06 -6.68 11.53
N ARG A 375 -5.79 -6.19 12.53
CA ARG A 375 -5.21 -5.50 13.68
C ARG A 375 -5.26 -6.43 14.89
N ILE A 376 -4.15 -6.49 15.65
CA ILE A 376 -4.05 -7.18 16.94
C ILE A 376 -3.53 -6.16 17.94
N GLU A 377 -4.16 -6.08 19.11
CA GLU A 377 -3.79 -5.18 20.20
C GLU A 377 -3.29 -6.00 21.39
N GLY A 378 -2.33 -5.46 22.13
CA GLY A 378 -1.82 -6.12 23.33
C GLY A 378 -0.85 -5.24 24.10
N SER A 379 -0.76 -5.45 25.41
CA SER A 379 0.12 -4.66 26.29
C SER A 379 1.58 -5.17 26.28
N ASP A 380 1.81 -6.40 25.85
CA ASP A 380 3.13 -7.03 25.84
C ASP A 380 3.64 -7.24 24.41
N VAL A 381 4.74 -6.58 24.10
CA VAL A 381 5.40 -6.62 22.78
C VAL A 381 5.90 -8.03 22.43
N ALA A 382 6.36 -8.81 23.41
CA ALA A 382 6.83 -10.18 23.17
C ALA A 382 5.68 -11.12 22.83
N VAL A 383 4.52 -10.95 23.48
CA VAL A 383 3.29 -11.72 23.15
C VAL A 383 2.80 -11.36 21.75
N LEU A 384 2.81 -10.07 21.38
CA LEU A 384 2.45 -9.63 20.03
C LEU A 384 3.38 -10.22 18.97
N LEU A 385 4.69 -10.20 19.22
CA LEU A 385 5.68 -10.79 18.31
C LEU A 385 5.43 -12.28 18.11
N HIS A 386 5.27 -13.04 19.20
CA HIS A 386 4.97 -14.45 19.14
C HIS A 386 3.67 -14.76 18.37
N ALA A 387 2.62 -13.99 18.63
CA ALA A 387 1.33 -14.16 17.95
C ALA A 387 1.45 -13.97 16.43
N VAL A 388 2.16 -12.92 15.97
CA VAL A 388 2.29 -12.66 14.54
C VAL A 388 3.19 -13.68 13.85
N GLU A 389 4.25 -14.17 14.50
CA GLU A 389 5.11 -15.23 13.96
C GLU A 389 4.36 -16.56 13.81
N ASP A 390 3.57 -16.95 14.81
CA ASP A 390 2.77 -18.18 14.75
C ASP A 390 1.68 -18.10 13.67
N LEU A 391 0.95 -16.97 13.59
CA LEU A 391 -0.04 -16.74 12.53
C LEU A 391 0.60 -16.75 11.15
N ARG A 392 1.74 -16.08 10.97
CA ARG A 392 2.49 -16.05 9.71
C ARG A 392 2.91 -17.44 9.27
N LYS A 393 3.52 -18.22 10.17
CA LYS A 393 3.95 -19.59 9.89
C LYS A 393 2.80 -20.47 9.44
N LYS A 394 1.65 -20.38 10.13
CA LYS A 394 0.44 -21.14 9.79
C LYS A 394 -0.14 -20.72 8.43
N LEU A 395 -0.06 -19.44 8.09
CA LEU A 395 -0.56 -18.93 6.82
C LEU A 395 0.37 -19.31 5.66
N GLU A 396 1.68 -19.15 5.83
CA GLU A 396 2.71 -19.52 4.84
C GLU A 396 2.71 -21.02 4.54
N SER A 397 2.45 -21.88 5.52
CA SER A 397 2.34 -23.33 5.31
C SER A 397 1.17 -23.73 4.40
N ARG A 398 0.23 -22.81 4.15
CA ARG A 398 -0.92 -22.96 3.24
C ARG A 398 -0.77 -22.16 1.93
N GLY A 399 0.43 -21.65 1.66
CA GLY A 399 0.69 -20.82 0.49
C GLY A 399 0.20 -19.38 0.60
N GLY A 400 -0.22 -18.94 1.79
CA GLY A 400 -0.59 -17.54 2.07
C GLY A 400 0.62 -16.69 2.47
N SER A 401 0.35 -15.42 2.81
CA SER A 401 1.36 -14.48 3.33
C SER A 401 0.78 -13.55 4.39
N LEU A 402 1.62 -13.12 5.33
CA LEU A 402 1.27 -12.13 6.35
C LEU A 402 2.39 -11.09 6.44
N VAL A 403 2.11 -9.88 5.98
CA VAL A 403 3.03 -8.74 5.98
C VAL A 403 2.64 -7.77 7.09
N ILE A 404 3.58 -7.38 7.92
CA ILE A 404 3.34 -6.38 8.97
C ILE A 404 3.46 -5.00 8.31
N LEU A 405 2.39 -4.20 8.39
CA LEU A 405 2.35 -2.85 7.86
C LEU A 405 2.68 -1.81 8.94
N ARG A 406 2.26 -2.08 10.19
CA ARG A 406 2.52 -1.22 11.35
C ARG A 406 2.78 -2.06 12.58
N CYS A 407 3.80 -1.70 13.33
CA CYS A 407 4.11 -2.30 14.62
C CYS A 407 5.03 -1.36 15.43
N PRO A 408 5.20 -1.59 16.75
CA PRO A 408 6.25 -0.98 17.54
C PRO A 408 7.65 -1.20 16.92
N LEU A 409 8.52 -0.20 17.01
CA LEU A 409 9.92 -0.28 16.51
C LEU A 409 10.68 -1.47 17.11
N GLU A 410 10.40 -1.80 18.37
CA GLU A 410 11.00 -2.95 19.04
C GLU A 410 10.67 -4.28 18.33
N ILE A 411 9.46 -4.46 17.82
CA ILE A 411 9.09 -5.62 17.01
C ILE A 411 9.77 -5.54 15.64
N LYS A 412 9.71 -4.35 15.01
CA LYS A 412 10.24 -4.13 13.67
C LYS A 412 11.75 -4.40 13.59
N SER A 413 12.49 -4.20 14.69
CA SER A 413 13.92 -4.51 14.76
C SER A 413 14.24 -6.01 14.89
N LYS A 414 13.26 -6.84 15.28
CA LYS A 414 13.45 -8.27 15.54
C LYS A 414 12.95 -9.18 14.43
N ILE A 415 12.10 -8.68 13.52
CA ILE A 415 11.44 -9.48 12.49
C ILE A 415 11.45 -8.79 11.14
N ASP A 416 11.67 -9.53 10.05
CA ASP A 416 11.38 -9.03 8.71
C ASP A 416 9.86 -8.84 8.55
N VAL A 417 9.41 -7.60 8.30
CA VAL A 417 7.98 -7.28 8.20
C VAL A 417 7.31 -7.97 7.01
N TRP A 418 8.08 -8.32 5.96
CA TRP A 418 7.57 -8.94 4.74
C TRP A 418 7.34 -10.45 4.87
N GLY A 419 8.00 -11.12 5.84
CA GLY A 419 8.01 -12.57 5.95
C GLY A 419 8.97 -13.21 4.96
N SER A 420 8.69 -14.45 4.54
CA SER A 420 9.54 -15.18 3.61
C SER A 420 9.55 -14.54 2.23
N ALA A 421 10.75 -14.24 1.73
CA ALA A 421 10.94 -13.71 0.37
C ALA A 421 10.81 -14.79 -0.73
N GLY A 422 10.85 -16.07 -0.36
CA GLY A 422 10.77 -17.20 -1.29
C GLY A 422 11.86 -17.20 -2.37
N ASP A 423 11.63 -17.96 -3.43
CA ASP A 423 12.58 -18.18 -4.53
C ASP A 423 12.73 -16.96 -5.48
N ALA A 424 11.85 -15.97 -5.36
CA ALA A 424 11.88 -14.77 -6.20
C ALA A 424 12.95 -13.75 -5.78
N LEU A 425 13.54 -13.87 -4.58
CA LEU A 425 14.49 -12.88 -4.05
C LEU A 425 15.72 -12.64 -4.94
N PRO A 426 16.38 -13.65 -5.52
CA PRO A 426 17.52 -13.42 -6.42
C PRO A 426 17.14 -12.57 -7.64
N LEU A 427 15.96 -12.82 -8.24
CA LEU A 427 15.45 -12.02 -9.34
C LEU A 427 15.13 -10.58 -8.90
N MET A 428 14.49 -10.39 -7.74
CA MET A 428 14.21 -9.07 -7.18
C MET A 428 15.49 -8.26 -6.97
N ARG A 429 16.55 -8.87 -6.42
CA ARG A 429 17.86 -8.24 -6.26
C ARG A 429 18.51 -7.87 -7.59
N SER A 430 18.42 -8.75 -8.59
CA SER A 430 18.93 -8.46 -9.94
C SER A 430 18.20 -7.27 -10.57
N ILE A 431 16.87 -7.18 -10.45
CA ILE A 431 16.08 -6.04 -10.90
C ILE A 431 16.50 -4.77 -10.15
N LYS A 432 16.57 -4.81 -8.82
CA LYS A 432 17.04 -3.67 -8.00
C LYS A 432 18.40 -3.17 -8.50
N ALA A 433 19.36 -4.07 -8.74
CA ALA A 433 20.69 -3.72 -9.21
C ALA A 433 20.70 -3.07 -10.61
N GLN A 434 19.70 -3.34 -11.46
CA GLN A 434 19.57 -2.66 -12.76
C GLN A 434 19.00 -1.25 -12.63
N PHE A 435 18.05 -1.05 -11.73
CA PHE A 435 17.37 0.26 -11.54
C PHE A 435 18.12 1.19 -10.58
N ASP A 436 18.78 0.63 -9.57
CA ASP A 436 19.50 1.37 -8.53
C ASP A 436 20.78 0.61 -8.12
N ARG A 437 21.82 0.74 -8.94
CA ARG A 437 23.12 0.05 -8.76
C ARG A 437 23.81 0.40 -7.44
N THR A 438 23.63 1.62 -7.00
CA THR A 438 24.30 2.17 -5.81
C THR A 438 23.50 1.98 -4.53
N GLY A 439 22.25 1.49 -4.60
CA GLY A 439 21.42 1.28 -3.43
C GLY A 439 21.02 2.58 -2.73
N VAL A 440 20.77 3.63 -3.48
CA VAL A 440 20.41 4.97 -2.97
C VAL A 440 18.95 5.01 -2.49
N LEU A 441 18.05 4.34 -3.23
CA LEU A 441 16.61 4.48 -3.03
C LEU A 441 16.10 3.58 -1.91
N ASN A 442 15.62 4.19 -0.84
CA ASN A 442 14.86 3.56 0.25
C ASN A 442 15.49 2.27 0.79
N PRO A 443 16.80 2.26 1.10
CA PRO A 443 17.60 1.05 1.31
C PRO A 443 17.12 0.25 2.53
N GLY A 444 17.03 -1.06 2.35
CA GLY A 444 16.66 -1.99 3.41
C GLY A 444 15.17 -2.15 3.63
N ARG A 445 14.33 -1.26 3.10
CA ARG A 445 12.90 -1.21 3.44
C ARG A 445 12.04 -2.26 2.75
N PHE A 446 12.50 -2.82 1.64
CA PHE A 446 11.71 -3.78 0.87
C PHE A 446 12.08 -5.23 1.20
N VAL A 447 11.40 -6.17 0.54
CA VAL A 447 11.54 -7.62 0.74
C VAL A 447 13.01 -8.04 0.70
N GLY A 448 13.43 -8.84 1.69
CA GLY A 448 14.80 -9.35 1.78
C GLY A 448 15.87 -8.28 1.97
N GLY A 449 15.48 -7.10 2.49
CA GLY A 449 16.39 -5.98 2.75
C GLY A 449 16.86 -5.24 1.48
N ILE A 450 16.06 -5.28 0.40
CA ILE A 450 16.25 -4.46 -0.79
C ILE A 450 15.99 -2.99 -0.51
#